data_204c99293da45953738589f587a90d77
#
_entry.id   204c99293da45953738589f587a90d77
#
_cell.length_a   1.000
_cell.length_b   1.000
_cell.length_c   1.000
_cell.angle_alpha   90.00
_cell.angle_beta   90.00
_cell.angle_gamma   90.00
#
_symmetry.space_group_name_H-M   'P 1'
#
loop_
_entity.id
_entity.type
_entity.pdbx_description
1 polymer ?
#
loop_
_entity_poly.entity_id
_entity_poly.type
_entity_poly.pdbx_seq_one_letter_code
_entity_poly.pdbx_strand_id
1 'polypeptide(L)'
;MKKLFLTLVTLALSLTVAATDNNWKSYMSYHKVTNSIPVDNKVYTLAGGSLFSYSFGDTKVQAYSKFLGLSSTNITSLAYCEELQKFLLIYEDFNIDLFGLNDSIINIPQYKNSSFSDKTINDVTIMGHEAFLSTTFGVIVINLKKAEFTNVYELGTNVRSAVGDDDRIFARTADGILAGDRTDNLLDKSNWKKWSTSKPLRFIAYNGGTYALYGDGLYGFDTGAFKINLVCKGSYSSFNPYGKNLVLQSKAKIGVVNEDNEATVTDVNNDFVNLSSDGTYLWASRNFNGLQPFTVDADTLKPASDAIIPNSPIRNYFSDIYYTPYNKLLVAGGALAYYGKTSYEGTIMAFEDNLWTNFSEDSIKIKTGIPYVNITAVAEDPNDRNHHFASSSDGGLYEFRNGKFQKLYNCDNSPISSIYPNNATLRLRYNRLTGAKFDPNGNLWMFNNQVDTIVRVLTPDMKWKSFYFNDIKKYPTFDNYIFDSRGWVWMTHRRWAGTYSAGIACLNYNGTLDNQADDNFAFCTTFTNQNGKTTAISQLYNVAFDQNDQLWIATDQGVFILEDPRKIFNPSVTFRQPLIPRNDGTTYADYLLEGVAVK
;
A
#
# COMPACT_ATOMS: atom_id res chain seq x y z
N MET A 1 -34.90 -45.95 17.17
CA MET A 1 -34.82 -45.48 15.80
C MET A 1 -35.21 -44.01 15.60
N LYS A 2 -36.36 -43.50 16.09
CA LYS A 2 -36.73 -42.08 15.90
C LYS A 2 -35.76 -41.06 16.56
N LYS A 3 -35.18 -41.37 17.72
CA LYS A 3 -34.21 -40.49 18.37
C LYS A 3 -32.84 -40.43 17.67
N LEU A 4 -32.43 -41.55 17.05
CA LEU A 4 -31.19 -41.63 16.28
C LEU A 4 -31.30 -40.86 14.95
N PHE A 5 -32.50 -40.89 14.35
CA PHE A 5 -32.77 -40.13 13.13
C PHE A 5 -32.83 -38.62 13.36
N LEU A 6 -33.37 -38.18 14.52
CA LEU A 6 -33.41 -36.76 14.87
C LEU A 6 -32.00 -36.20 15.18
N THR A 7 -31.13 -37.00 15.80
CA THR A 7 -29.73 -36.61 16.07
C THR A 7 -28.88 -36.55 14.81
N LEU A 8 -29.14 -37.45 13.85
CA LEU A 8 -28.47 -37.40 12.54
C LEU A 8 -28.97 -36.23 11.69
N VAL A 9 -30.24 -35.86 11.76
CA VAL A 9 -30.78 -34.70 11.03
C VAL A 9 -30.30 -33.37 11.66
N THR A 10 -30.18 -33.30 13.00
CA THR A 10 -29.56 -32.12 13.66
C THR A 10 -28.08 -32.03 13.40
N LEU A 11 -27.34 -33.16 13.31
CA LEU A 11 -25.93 -33.14 12.93
C LEU A 11 -25.73 -32.76 11.44
N ALA A 12 -26.63 -33.22 10.55
CA ALA A 12 -26.60 -32.83 9.14
C ALA A 12 -26.98 -31.34 8.92
N LEU A 13 -27.90 -30.81 9.73
CA LEU A 13 -28.29 -29.40 9.69
C LEU A 13 -27.21 -28.48 10.32
N SER A 14 -26.39 -28.97 11.25
CA SER A 14 -25.25 -28.21 11.81
C SER A 14 -24.01 -28.22 10.91
N LEU A 15 -23.93 -29.12 9.91
CA LEU A 15 -22.88 -29.17 8.92
C LEU A 15 -23.15 -28.32 7.67
N THR A 16 -24.37 -27.78 7.53
CA THR A 16 -24.75 -26.94 6.38
C THR A 16 -24.70 -25.42 6.67
N VAL A 17 -24.22 -25.01 7.84
CA VAL A 17 -24.05 -23.56 8.20
C VAL A 17 -22.61 -23.09 8.12
N ALA A 18 -21.75 -23.78 7.38
CA ALA A 18 -20.35 -23.37 7.21
C ALA A 18 -19.97 -23.12 5.74
N ALA A 19 -20.92 -22.68 4.93
CA ALA A 19 -20.62 -22.03 3.66
C ALA A 19 -21.34 -20.68 3.65
N THR A 20 -20.94 -19.77 4.50
CA THR A 20 -21.13 -18.37 4.17
C THR A 20 -20.25 -18.13 2.95
N ASP A 21 -20.88 -17.97 1.79
CA ASP A 21 -20.23 -17.37 0.63
C ASP A 21 -19.45 -16.16 1.16
N ASN A 22 -18.14 -16.25 1.17
CA ASN A 22 -17.30 -15.13 1.48
C ASN A 22 -17.41 -14.15 0.31
N ASN A 23 -18.45 -13.31 0.34
CA ASN A 23 -18.68 -12.25 -0.66
C ASN A 23 -17.59 -11.15 -0.66
N TRP A 24 -16.52 -11.34 0.11
CA TRP A 24 -15.39 -10.44 0.13
C TRP A 24 -14.48 -10.66 -1.07
N LYS A 25 -14.17 -9.57 -1.78
CA LYS A 25 -13.17 -9.56 -2.84
C LYS A 25 -12.00 -8.65 -2.43
N SER A 26 -10.80 -9.08 -2.73
CA SER A 26 -9.59 -8.27 -2.59
C SER A 26 -9.27 -7.63 -3.93
N TYR A 27 -9.11 -6.32 -3.95
CA TYR A 27 -8.71 -5.56 -5.12
C TYR A 27 -7.30 -5.03 -4.91
N MET A 28 -6.31 -5.79 -5.34
CA MET A 28 -4.90 -5.44 -5.22
C MET A 28 -4.36 -4.92 -6.54
N SER A 29 -3.37 -4.03 -6.48
CA SER A 29 -2.68 -3.55 -7.67
C SER A 29 -1.72 -4.60 -8.22
N TYR A 30 -1.76 -4.82 -9.53
CA TYR A 30 -0.81 -5.69 -10.24
C TYR A 30 0.06 -4.90 -11.24
N HIS A 31 0.10 -3.59 -11.13
CA HIS A 31 0.83 -2.72 -12.07
C HIS A 31 2.33 -2.66 -11.81
N LYS A 32 2.77 -2.58 -10.55
CA LYS A 32 4.17 -2.41 -10.20
C LYS A 32 4.90 -3.76 -10.15
N VAL A 33 5.20 -4.33 -11.32
CA VAL A 33 5.89 -5.62 -11.43
C VAL A 33 7.37 -5.48 -11.06
N THR A 34 7.80 -6.24 -10.05
CA THR A 34 9.16 -6.16 -9.49
C THR A 34 9.95 -7.45 -9.62
N ASN A 35 9.27 -8.59 -9.67
CA ASN A 35 9.91 -9.90 -9.82
C ASN A 35 8.99 -10.86 -10.58
N SER A 36 9.55 -11.77 -11.34
CA SER A 36 8.83 -12.83 -12.03
C SER A 36 9.67 -14.10 -12.06
N ILE A 37 9.03 -15.23 -11.85
CA ILE A 37 9.67 -16.55 -11.85
C ILE A 37 8.80 -17.48 -12.70
N PRO A 38 9.26 -17.88 -13.88
CA PRO A 38 8.59 -18.88 -14.69
C PRO A 38 8.82 -20.27 -14.10
N VAL A 39 7.73 -21.04 -13.98
CA VAL A 39 7.76 -22.43 -13.55
C VAL A 39 6.72 -23.18 -14.37
N ASP A 40 7.12 -24.25 -15.01
CA ASP A 40 6.31 -25.04 -15.94
C ASP A 40 5.70 -24.16 -17.05
N ASN A 41 4.39 -24.10 -17.14
CA ASN A 41 3.66 -23.30 -18.13
C ASN A 41 3.12 -21.96 -17.60
N LYS A 42 3.61 -21.51 -16.43
CA LYS A 42 3.15 -20.27 -15.78
C LYS A 42 4.32 -19.36 -15.41
N VAL A 43 4.06 -18.05 -15.37
CA VAL A 43 4.95 -17.07 -14.74
C VAL A 43 4.30 -16.56 -13.46
N TYR A 44 4.91 -16.85 -12.33
CA TYR A 44 4.52 -16.30 -11.03
C TYR A 44 5.16 -14.93 -10.86
N THR A 45 4.35 -13.93 -10.62
CA THR A 45 4.75 -12.52 -10.74
C THR A 45 4.40 -11.77 -9.47
N LEU A 46 5.40 -11.10 -8.89
CA LEU A 46 5.24 -10.19 -7.77
C LEU A 46 5.03 -8.77 -8.29
N ALA A 47 3.88 -8.18 -7.96
CA ALA A 47 3.53 -6.83 -8.38
C ALA A 47 2.88 -6.05 -7.23
N GLY A 48 3.49 -4.94 -6.82
CA GLY A 48 2.96 -4.06 -5.77
C GLY A 48 2.69 -4.76 -4.44
N GLY A 49 3.47 -5.80 -4.09
CA GLY A 49 3.25 -6.63 -2.92
C GLY A 49 2.19 -7.72 -3.09
N SER A 50 1.66 -7.90 -4.29
CA SER A 50 0.64 -8.90 -4.63
C SER A 50 1.20 -9.95 -5.58
N LEU A 51 0.70 -11.18 -5.50
CA LEU A 51 1.11 -12.28 -6.35
C LEU A 51 0.02 -12.59 -7.37
N PHE A 52 0.42 -12.76 -8.63
CA PHE A 52 -0.41 -13.38 -9.65
C PHE A 52 0.41 -14.36 -10.50
N SER A 53 -0.25 -15.29 -11.17
CA SER A 53 0.37 -16.11 -12.22
C SER A 53 -0.29 -15.84 -13.56
N TYR A 54 0.53 -15.92 -14.60
CA TYR A 54 0.09 -15.88 -16.01
C TYR A 54 0.42 -17.21 -16.67
N SER A 55 -0.56 -17.81 -17.32
CA SER A 55 -0.44 -19.09 -18.01
C SER A 55 -0.24 -18.86 -19.51
N PHE A 56 0.78 -19.47 -20.10
CA PHE A 56 1.16 -19.22 -21.51
C PHE A 56 0.16 -19.83 -22.50
N GLY A 57 -0.41 -20.99 -22.17
CA GLY A 57 -1.22 -21.74 -23.12
C GLY A 57 -2.61 -21.17 -23.34
N ASP A 58 -3.26 -20.71 -22.27
CA ASP A 58 -4.62 -20.19 -22.29
C ASP A 58 -4.73 -18.71 -21.94
N THR A 59 -3.60 -18.04 -21.79
CA THR A 59 -3.47 -16.61 -21.47
C THR A 59 -4.23 -16.17 -20.20
N LYS A 60 -4.49 -17.12 -19.28
CA LYS A 60 -5.21 -16.84 -18.06
C LYS A 60 -4.33 -16.22 -17.00
N VAL A 61 -4.92 -15.29 -16.26
CA VAL A 61 -4.35 -14.67 -15.07
C VAL A 61 -5.07 -15.21 -13.84
N GLN A 62 -4.30 -15.68 -12.86
CA GLN A 62 -4.81 -16.08 -11.55
C GLN A 62 -4.15 -15.18 -10.50
N ALA A 63 -4.96 -14.45 -9.73
CA ALA A 63 -4.49 -13.65 -8.60
C ALA A 63 -4.51 -14.49 -7.32
N TYR A 64 -3.57 -14.23 -6.41
CA TYR A 64 -3.46 -14.87 -5.11
C TYR A 64 -3.62 -13.81 -4.01
N SER A 65 -4.41 -14.13 -3.00
CA SER A 65 -4.71 -13.19 -1.93
C SER A 65 -4.94 -13.91 -0.60
N LYS A 66 -5.07 -13.13 0.47
CA LYS A 66 -5.42 -13.66 1.78
C LYS A 66 -6.76 -14.42 1.79
N PHE A 67 -7.72 -14.02 0.96
CA PHE A 67 -8.99 -14.74 0.80
C PHE A 67 -8.84 -16.08 0.08
N LEU A 68 -7.74 -16.28 -0.64
CA LEU A 68 -7.38 -17.52 -1.31
C LEU A 68 -6.33 -18.33 -0.54
N GLY A 69 -6.11 -17.99 0.74
CA GLY A 69 -5.31 -18.77 1.67
C GLY A 69 -3.96 -18.18 2.05
N LEU A 70 -3.44 -17.12 1.38
CA LEU A 70 -2.20 -16.47 1.82
C LEU A 70 -2.34 -15.97 3.26
N SER A 71 -1.29 -16.13 4.06
CA SER A 71 -1.35 -15.84 5.50
C SER A 71 -1.26 -14.34 5.84
N SER A 72 -0.69 -13.54 4.93
CA SER A 72 -0.56 -12.08 5.12
C SER A 72 -0.73 -11.33 3.79
N THR A 73 -0.59 -10.02 3.82
CA THR A 73 -0.59 -9.11 2.67
C THR A 73 0.79 -8.48 2.50
N ASN A 74 1.05 -7.83 1.36
CA ASN A 74 2.30 -7.15 1.04
C ASN A 74 3.53 -8.08 1.06
N ILE A 75 3.63 -8.91 0.02
CA ILE A 75 4.79 -9.78 -0.22
C ILE A 75 5.99 -8.89 -0.59
N THR A 76 7.07 -9.03 0.15
CA THR A 76 8.33 -8.29 -0.06
C THR A 76 9.37 -9.11 -0.80
N SER A 77 9.30 -10.46 -0.70
CA SER A 77 10.24 -11.36 -1.36
C SER A 77 9.52 -12.60 -1.90
N LEU A 78 9.93 -12.99 -3.11
CA LEU A 78 9.49 -14.19 -3.81
C LEU A 78 10.74 -14.96 -4.24
N ALA A 79 10.90 -16.19 -3.74
CA ALA A 79 11.98 -17.10 -4.13
C ALA A 79 11.40 -18.49 -4.41
N TYR A 80 12.01 -19.24 -5.32
CA TYR A 80 11.56 -20.57 -5.72
C TYR A 80 12.55 -21.65 -5.30
N CYS A 81 12.06 -22.67 -4.64
CA CYS A 81 12.80 -23.89 -4.31
C CYS A 81 12.47 -24.98 -5.36
N GLU A 82 13.41 -25.22 -6.26
CA GLU A 82 13.22 -26.18 -7.35
C GLU A 82 13.08 -27.62 -6.82
N GLU A 83 13.88 -28.00 -5.81
CA GLU A 83 13.86 -29.35 -5.20
C GLU A 83 12.45 -29.71 -4.66
N LEU A 84 11.75 -28.74 -4.08
CA LEU A 84 10.44 -28.96 -3.46
C LEU A 84 9.27 -28.48 -4.32
N GLN A 85 9.55 -27.84 -5.44
CA GLN A 85 8.54 -27.19 -6.30
C GLN A 85 7.62 -26.24 -5.52
N LYS A 86 8.22 -25.40 -4.66
CA LYS A 86 7.50 -24.45 -3.81
C LYS A 86 8.14 -23.08 -3.84
N PHE A 87 7.31 -22.07 -3.72
CA PHE A 87 7.75 -20.71 -3.50
C PHE A 87 7.87 -20.39 -2.01
N LEU A 88 8.90 -19.66 -1.63
CA LEU A 88 9.02 -18.98 -0.35
C LEU A 88 8.51 -17.56 -0.53
N LEU A 89 7.44 -17.20 0.17
CA LEU A 89 6.87 -15.86 0.21
C LEU A 89 7.21 -15.23 1.56
N ILE A 90 7.82 -14.06 1.53
CA ILE A 90 8.09 -13.27 2.75
C ILE A 90 7.23 -12.00 2.66
N TYR A 91 6.54 -11.69 3.74
CA TYR A 91 5.63 -10.55 3.84
C TYR A 91 6.27 -9.38 4.59
N GLU A 92 5.71 -8.18 4.40
CA GLU A 92 6.15 -6.95 5.09
C GLU A 92 6.04 -7.06 6.62
N ASP A 93 5.07 -7.84 7.12
CA ASP A 93 4.90 -8.12 8.55
C ASP A 93 5.79 -9.27 9.06
N PHE A 94 6.77 -9.69 8.25
CA PHE A 94 7.74 -10.75 8.52
C PHE A 94 7.13 -12.16 8.66
N ASN A 95 5.86 -12.34 8.29
CA ASN A 95 5.29 -13.67 8.13
C ASN A 95 5.92 -14.37 6.92
N ILE A 96 5.88 -15.69 6.89
CA ILE A 96 6.47 -16.48 5.81
C ILE A 96 5.49 -17.58 5.41
N ASP A 97 5.30 -17.76 4.10
CA ASP A 97 4.55 -18.89 3.54
C ASP A 97 5.42 -19.71 2.59
N LEU A 98 5.22 -21.03 2.62
CA LEU A 98 5.59 -21.92 1.54
C LEU A 98 4.36 -22.17 0.67
N PHE A 99 4.42 -21.71 -0.57
CA PHE A 99 3.35 -21.77 -1.54
C PHE A 99 3.69 -22.81 -2.61
N GLY A 100 2.90 -23.88 -2.70
CA GLY A 100 3.07 -24.96 -3.67
C GLY A 100 2.40 -24.66 -5.01
N LEU A 101 2.87 -25.30 -6.08
CA LEU A 101 2.31 -25.18 -7.43
C LEU A 101 0.85 -25.66 -7.54
N ASN A 102 0.38 -26.44 -6.57
CA ASN A 102 -1.01 -26.89 -6.42
C ASN A 102 -1.85 -25.96 -5.53
N ASP A 103 -1.41 -24.71 -5.34
CA ASP A 103 -2.01 -23.67 -4.50
C ASP A 103 -2.05 -24.03 -2.98
N SER A 104 -1.32 -25.07 -2.55
CA SER A 104 -1.18 -25.40 -1.13
C SER A 104 -0.31 -24.37 -0.41
N ILE A 105 -0.67 -24.04 0.82
CA ILE A 105 0.05 -23.05 1.63
C ILE A 105 0.41 -23.65 2.98
N ILE A 106 1.67 -23.49 3.38
CA ILE A 106 2.17 -23.83 4.71
C ILE A 106 2.72 -22.54 5.33
N ASN A 107 2.09 -22.08 6.40
CA ASN A 107 2.55 -20.87 7.10
C ASN A 107 3.66 -21.18 8.09
N ILE A 108 4.70 -20.33 8.12
CA ILE A 108 5.85 -20.38 9.03
C ILE A 108 5.88 -19.06 9.84
N PRO A 109 5.07 -18.92 10.91
CA PRO A 109 4.90 -17.65 11.62
C PRO A 109 6.00 -17.35 12.64
N GLN A 110 6.98 -18.23 12.82
CA GLN A 110 7.98 -18.15 13.89
C GLN A 110 8.74 -16.83 13.88
N TYR A 111 9.12 -16.32 12.70
CA TYR A 111 9.87 -15.07 12.60
C TYR A 111 9.01 -13.86 12.94
N LYS A 112 7.78 -13.80 12.42
CA LYS A 112 6.81 -12.77 12.78
C LYS A 112 6.58 -12.71 14.30
N ASN A 113 6.43 -13.87 14.95
CA ASN A 113 6.13 -13.99 16.36
C ASN A 113 7.37 -13.95 17.28
N SER A 114 8.58 -13.86 16.70
CA SER A 114 9.82 -13.77 17.48
C SER A 114 9.93 -12.46 18.25
N SER A 115 10.78 -12.42 19.27
CA SER A 115 11.07 -11.25 20.10
C SER A 115 12.19 -10.35 19.55
N PHE A 116 12.69 -10.60 18.34
CA PHE A 116 13.73 -9.77 17.74
C PHE A 116 13.25 -8.32 17.59
N SER A 117 14.07 -7.38 18.01
CA SER A 117 13.75 -5.94 17.94
C SER A 117 13.82 -5.38 16.52
N ASP A 118 14.74 -5.92 15.71
CA ASP A 118 14.85 -5.62 14.28
C ASP A 118 14.70 -6.93 13.49
N LYS A 119 13.71 -6.98 12.62
CA LYS A 119 13.38 -8.15 11.80
C LYS A 119 13.71 -7.95 10.32
N THR A 120 14.46 -6.91 9.98
CA THR A 120 14.81 -6.61 8.59
C THR A 120 15.55 -7.79 7.95
N ILE A 121 15.01 -8.29 6.85
CA ILE A 121 15.62 -9.28 5.99
C ILE A 121 16.27 -8.55 4.81
N ASN A 122 17.59 -8.68 4.67
CA ASN A 122 18.35 -8.03 3.62
C ASN A 122 18.37 -8.84 2.31
N ASP A 123 18.37 -10.16 2.43
CA ASP A 123 18.50 -11.08 1.29
C ASP A 123 17.95 -12.47 1.64
N VAL A 124 17.55 -13.20 0.62
CA VAL A 124 17.11 -14.59 0.69
C VAL A 124 17.81 -15.40 -0.38
N THR A 125 18.48 -16.48 0.03
CA THR A 125 19.12 -17.42 -0.89
C THR A 125 18.59 -18.82 -0.57
N ILE A 126 18.29 -19.60 -1.60
CA ILE A 126 17.88 -21.01 -1.45
C ILE A 126 18.94 -21.90 -2.06
N MET A 127 19.40 -22.91 -1.30
CA MET A 127 20.28 -23.95 -1.75
C MET A 127 19.68 -25.31 -1.34
N GLY A 128 19.40 -26.17 -2.32
CA GLY A 128 18.66 -27.41 -2.07
C GLY A 128 17.30 -27.11 -1.43
N HIS A 129 17.06 -27.66 -0.24
CA HIS A 129 15.84 -27.43 0.55
C HIS A 129 16.03 -26.50 1.75
N GLU A 130 17.13 -25.76 1.81
CA GLU A 130 17.40 -24.77 2.84
C GLU A 130 17.30 -23.34 2.29
N ALA A 131 16.60 -22.47 3.03
CA ALA A 131 16.60 -21.04 2.78
C ALA A 131 17.45 -20.31 3.84
N PHE A 132 18.35 -19.44 3.37
CA PHE A 132 19.22 -18.60 4.19
C PHE A 132 18.67 -17.17 4.15
N LEU A 133 18.13 -16.71 5.28
CA LEU A 133 17.67 -15.33 5.44
C LEU A 133 18.80 -14.52 6.06
N SER A 134 19.28 -13.54 5.32
CA SER A 134 20.29 -12.59 5.79
C SER A 134 19.61 -11.44 6.52
N THR A 135 19.97 -11.21 7.78
CA THR A 135 19.32 -10.23 8.65
C THR A 135 20.30 -9.17 9.16
N THR A 136 19.78 -8.15 9.81
CA THR A 136 20.60 -7.10 10.46
C THR A 136 21.45 -7.60 11.62
N PHE A 137 21.17 -8.80 12.13
CA PHE A 137 21.89 -9.38 13.28
C PHE A 137 22.63 -10.68 12.97
N GLY A 138 22.37 -11.32 11.81
CA GLY A 138 22.98 -12.61 11.49
C GLY A 138 22.27 -13.36 10.37
N VAL A 139 22.26 -14.69 10.44
CA VAL A 139 21.68 -15.59 9.43
C VAL A 139 20.65 -16.50 10.09
N ILE A 140 19.47 -16.60 9.46
CA ILE A 140 18.44 -17.57 9.82
C ILE A 140 18.38 -18.64 8.74
N VAL A 141 18.37 -19.90 9.14
CA VAL A 141 18.21 -21.04 8.24
C VAL A 141 16.86 -21.69 8.43
N ILE A 142 16.12 -21.83 7.33
CA ILE A 142 14.81 -22.49 7.29
C ILE A 142 14.96 -23.79 6.50
N ASN A 143 14.56 -24.91 7.09
CA ASN A 143 14.36 -26.15 6.36
C ASN A 143 12.99 -26.11 5.67
N LEU A 144 12.99 -25.92 4.37
CA LEU A 144 11.78 -25.79 3.57
C LEU A 144 10.99 -27.12 3.45
N LYS A 145 11.67 -28.26 3.57
CA LYS A 145 11.03 -29.57 3.54
C LYS A 145 10.18 -29.82 4.80
N LYS A 146 10.68 -29.37 5.95
CA LYS A 146 9.99 -29.47 7.24
C LYS A 146 9.12 -28.25 7.55
N ALA A 147 9.29 -27.15 6.82
CA ALA A 147 8.65 -25.87 7.04
C ALA A 147 8.93 -25.31 8.45
N GLU A 148 10.18 -25.38 8.89
CA GLU A 148 10.59 -24.94 10.23
C GLU A 148 11.94 -24.22 10.21
N PHE A 149 12.18 -23.35 11.20
CA PHE A 149 13.49 -22.78 11.45
C PHE A 149 14.42 -23.86 12.00
N THR A 150 15.55 -24.06 11.32
CA THR A 150 16.57 -24.98 11.78
C THR A 150 17.50 -24.28 12.76
N ASN A 151 18.00 -23.11 12.40
CA ASN A 151 18.97 -22.37 13.19
C ASN A 151 18.79 -20.86 13.04
N VAL A 152 19.16 -20.14 14.11
CA VAL A 152 19.32 -18.69 14.12
C VAL A 152 20.73 -18.37 14.59
N TYR A 153 21.57 -17.89 13.70
CA TYR A 153 22.96 -17.56 13.97
C TYR A 153 23.09 -16.05 14.23
N GLU A 154 23.14 -15.67 15.52
CA GLU A 154 23.29 -14.28 15.94
C GLU A 154 24.77 -13.86 15.90
N LEU A 155 25.20 -13.31 14.76
CA LEU A 155 26.58 -12.89 14.54
C LEU A 155 26.90 -11.52 15.17
N GLY A 156 25.87 -10.78 15.59
CA GLY A 156 26.00 -9.43 16.14
C GLY A 156 26.43 -8.39 15.10
N THR A 157 26.25 -8.69 13.82
CA THR A 157 26.57 -7.80 12.70
C THR A 157 25.56 -7.95 11.58
N ASN A 158 25.40 -6.88 10.81
CA ASN A 158 24.51 -6.86 9.66
C ASN A 158 25.05 -7.75 8.53
N VAL A 159 24.32 -8.82 8.21
CA VAL A 159 24.59 -9.72 7.10
C VAL A 159 23.80 -9.26 5.88
N ARG A 160 24.51 -8.96 4.80
CA ARG A 160 23.93 -8.45 3.55
C ARG A 160 23.44 -9.56 2.63
N SER A 161 24.14 -10.69 2.61
CA SER A 161 23.78 -11.88 1.85
C SER A 161 24.46 -13.10 2.49
N ALA A 162 23.78 -14.24 2.49
CA ALA A 162 24.33 -15.49 3.01
C ALA A 162 23.96 -16.63 2.07
N VAL A 163 24.79 -17.68 2.07
CA VAL A 163 24.57 -18.92 1.32
C VAL A 163 25.24 -20.06 2.07
N GLY A 164 24.73 -21.26 1.96
CA GLY A 164 25.38 -22.45 2.53
C GLY A 164 25.47 -23.58 1.51
N ASP A 165 26.49 -24.39 1.64
CA ASP A 165 26.63 -25.72 1.01
C ASP A 165 26.57 -26.82 2.09
N ASP A 166 26.91 -28.05 1.74
CA ASP A 166 26.89 -29.18 2.68
C ASP A 166 27.88 -29.01 3.83
N ASP A 167 28.99 -28.31 3.61
CA ASP A 167 30.12 -28.20 4.54
C ASP A 167 30.07 -26.89 5.34
N ARG A 168 29.64 -25.78 4.75
CA ARG A 168 29.80 -24.44 5.31
C ARG A 168 28.63 -23.51 5.05
N ILE A 169 28.55 -22.47 5.87
CA ILE A 169 27.68 -21.30 5.65
C ILE A 169 28.55 -20.06 5.53
N PHE A 170 28.31 -19.26 4.50
CA PHE A 170 29.01 -18.01 4.22
C PHE A 170 28.07 -16.84 4.48
N ALA A 171 28.57 -15.83 5.20
CA ALA A 171 27.84 -14.62 5.53
C ALA A 171 28.64 -13.38 5.11
N ARG A 172 28.09 -12.58 4.20
CA ARG A 172 28.70 -11.31 3.76
C ARG A 172 28.32 -10.21 4.73
N THR A 173 29.31 -9.62 5.39
CA THR A 173 29.19 -8.51 6.34
C THR A 173 29.85 -7.23 5.82
N ALA A 174 29.81 -6.15 6.59
CA ALA A 174 30.53 -4.91 6.26
C ALA A 174 32.05 -5.12 6.15
N ASP A 175 32.61 -6.07 6.92
CA ASP A 175 34.06 -6.32 7.02
C ASP A 175 34.58 -7.43 6.10
N GLY A 176 33.70 -7.98 5.27
CA GLY A 176 34.03 -9.08 4.34
C GLY A 176 33.11 -10.28 4.53
N ILE A 177 33.65 -11.47 4.26
CA ILE A 177 32.93 -12.73 4.34
C ILE A 177 33.36 -13.50 5.59
N LEU A 178 32.39 -13.90 6.40
CA LEU A 178 32.53 -14.88 7.46
C LEU A 178 32.15 -16.27 6.94
N ALA A 179 32.84 -17.31 7.37
CA ALA A 179 32.47 -18.69 7.11
C ALA A 179 32.35 -19.46 8.42
N GLY A 180 31.32 -20.27 8.53
CA GLY A 180 31.10 -21.21 9.62
C GLY A 180 31.08 -22.64 9.08
N ASP A 181 31.90 -23.54 9.64
CA ASP A 181 31.88 -24.94 9.29
C ASP A 181 30.68 -25.63 9.95
N ARG A 182 29.90 -26.40 9.20
CA ARG A 182 28.68 -27.04 9.72
C ARG A 182 28.93 -28.13 10.74
N THR A 183 30.18 -28.62 10.83
CA THR A 183 30.58 -29.57 11.87
C THR A 183 30.84 -28.89 13.21
N ASP A 184 31.01 -27.57 13.23
CA ASP A 184 31.21 -26.79 14.43
C ASP A 184 29.84 -26.33 15.05
N ASN A 185 29.88 -25.93 16.31
CA ASN A 185 28.72 -25.30 16.95
C ASN A 185 28.58 -23.82 16.48
N LEU A 186 27.88 -23.61 15.36
CA LEU A 186 27.70 -22.27 14.76
C LEU A 186 26.79 -21.33 15.56
N LEU A 187 26.14 -21.80 16.65
CA LEU A 187 25.46 -20.92 17.60
C LEU A 187 26.50 -20.10 18.41
N ASP A 188 27.71 -20.62 18.57
CA ASP A 188 28.83 -19.82 19.08
C ASP A 188 29.45 -19.02 17.92
N LYS A 189 29.25 -17.70 17.95
CA LYS A 189 29.80 -16.81 16.93
C LYS A 189 31.32 -16.84 16.79
N SER A 190 32.06 -17.37 17.80
CA SER A 190 33.50 -17.53 17.73
C SER A 190 33.95 -18.61 16.71
N ASN A 191 33.03 -19.49 16.31
CA ASN A 191 33.27 -20.50 15.26
C ASN A 191 33.10 -19.94 13.84
N TRP A 192 32.55 -18.75 13.71
CA TRP A 192 32.50 -18.02 12.44
C TRP A 192 33.85 -17.31 12.20
N LYS A 193 34.59 -17.77 11.25
CA LYS A 193 35.93 -17.26 10.95
C LYS A 193 35.88 -16.27 9.79
N LYS A 194 36.73 -15.26 9.85
CA LYS A 194 36.91 -14.35 8.71
C LYS A 194 37.54 -15.13 7.57
N TRP A 195 36.79 -15.33 6.50
CA TRP A 195 37.22 -16.12 5.34
C TRP A 195 37.83 -15.22 4.26
N SER A 196 37.28 -14.03 4.03
CA SER A 196 37.78 -13.09 3.03
C SER A 196 37.47 -11.65 3.41
N THR A 197 38.29 -10.70 2.96
CA THR A 197 38.03 -9.27 3.02
C THR A 197 37.18 -8.79 1.84
N SER A 198 36.94 -9.63 0.84
CA SER A 198 36.16 -9.27 -0.33
C SER A 198 34.68 -9.04 0.04
N LYS A 199 34.04 -8.15 -0.72
CA LYS A 199 32.69 -7.65 -0.42
C LYS A 199 31.80 -7.79 -1.65
N PRO A 200 31.32 -9.00 -1.97
CA PRO A 200 30.35 -9.16 -3.03
C PRO A 200 29.09 -8.37 -2.72
N LEU A 201 28.38 -7.93 -3.74
CA LEU A 201 27.06 -7.33 -3.59
C LEU A 201 26.09 -8.37 -3.04
N ARG A 202 26.16 -9.62 -3.57
CA ARG A 202 25.25 -10.69 -3.21
C ARG A 202 25.87 -12.06 -3.52
N PHE A 203 25.48 -13.10 -2.76
CA PHE A 203 25.68 -14.48 -3.13
C PHE A 203 24.53 -15.01 -3.99
N ILE A 204 24.83 -15.97 -4.85
CA ILE A 204 23.88 -16.63 -5.74
C ILE A 204 24.12 -18.13 -5.65
N ALA A 205 23.07 -18.87 -5.28
CA ALA A 205 23.04 -20.31 -5.39
C ALA A 205 22.44 -20.68 -6.76
N TYR A 206 23.17 -21.43 -7.56
CA TYR A 206 22.73 -21.81 -8.89
C TYR A 206 23.41 -23.12 -9.31
N ASN A 207 22.64 -24.06 -9.85
CA ASN A 207 23.11 -25.36 -10.37
C ASN A 207 24.03 -26.11 -9.37
N GLY A 208 23.64 -26.15 -8.08
CA GLY A 208 24.43 -26.77 -7.00
C GLY A 208 25.71 -26.04 -6.63
N GLY A 209 26.05 -24.95 -7.31
CA GLY A 209 27.22 -24.12 -7.05
C GLY A 209 26.90 -22.79 -6.36
N THR A 210 27.90 -22.21 -5.76
CA THR A 210 27.85 -20.87 -5.17
C THR A 210 28.59 -19.88 -6.06
N TYR A 211 27.97 -18.75 -6.30
CA TYR A 211 28.54 -17.63 -7.04
C TYR A 211 28.49 -16.35 -6.20
N ALA A 212 29.37 -15.41 -6.54
CA ALA A 212 29.42 -14.10 -5.90
C ALA A 212 29.30 -12.99 -6.96
N LEU A 213 28.27 -12.15 -6.83
CA LEU A 213 28.07 -10.99 -7.69
C LEU A 213 28.83 -9.79 -7.11
N TYR A 214 29.71 -9.21 -7.90
CA TYR A 214 30.43 -7.97 -7.60
C TYR A 214 29.96 -6.83 -8.52
N GLY A 215 30.43 -5.63 -8.25
CA GLY A 215 30.09 -4.46 -9.07
C GLY A 215 30.63 -4.51 -10.51
N ASP A 216 31.61 -5.39 -10.78
CA ASP A 216 32.30 -5.56 -12.06
C ASP A 216 32.03 -6.91 -12.74
N GLY A 217 31.33 -7.85 -12.07
CA GLY A 217 31.01 -9.13 -12.67
C GLY A 217 30.45 -10.18 -11.72
N LEU A 218 30.10 -11.32 -12.31
CA LEU A 218 29.77 -12.56 -11.64
C LEU A 218 31.02 -13.43 -11.54
N TYR A 219 31.28 -13.96 -10.37
CA TYR A 219 32.39 -14.82 -10.09
C TYR A 219 31.90 -16.16 -9.52
N GLY A 220 32.50 -17.26 -10.00
CA GLY A 220 32.34 -18.57 -9.39
C GLY A 220 33.07 -18.58 -8.04
N PHE A 221 32.51 -19.24 -7.07
CA PHE A 221 32.94 -19.27 -5.69
C PHE A 221 33.21 -20.71 -5.29
N ASP A 222 34.50 -21.10 -5.29
CA ASP A 222 34.90 -22.42 -4.85
C ASP A 222 35.11 -22.43 -3.32
N THR A 223 34.20 -23.03 -2.61
CA THR A 223 34.18 -23.10 -1.15
C THR A 223 35.32 -23.97 -0.58
N GLY A 224 35.82 -24.91 -1.36
CA GLY A 224 36.93 -25.80 -0.95
C GLY A 224 38.31 -25.19 -1.18
N ALA A 225 38.51 -24.53 -2.33
CA ALA A 225 39.84 -24.06 -2.77
C ALA A 225 40.06 -22.55 -2.62
N PHE A 226 39.09 -21.79 -2.10
CA PHE A 226 39.13 -20.33 -1.95
C PHE A 226 39.36 -19.57 -3.27
N LYS A 227 38.92 -20.11 -4.40
CA LYS A 227 39.09 -19.47 -5.71
C LYS A 227 37.84 -18.69 -6.10
N ILE A 228 38.10 -17.49 -6.60
CA ILE A 228 37.08 -16.66 -7.26
C ILE A 228 37.51 -16.55 -8.72
N ASN A 229 36.77 -17.17 -9.63
CA ASN A 229 37.00 -17.10 -11.07
C ASN A 229 35.94 -16.23 -11.71
N LEU A 230 36.35 -15.27 -12.56
CA LEU A 230 35.41 -14.44 -13.33
C LEU A 230 34.65 -15.32 -14.33
N VAL A 231 33.34 -15.34 -14.21
CA VAL A 231 32.39 -16.05 -15.08
C VAL A 231 31.79 -15.13 -16.12
N CYS A 232 31.27 -13.97 -15.67
CA CYS A 232 30.64 -13.01 -16.57
C CYS A 232 31.01 -11.58 -16.16
N LYS A 233 31.64 -10.83 -17.06
CA LYS A 233 32.05 -9.44 -16.81
C LYS A 233 30.90 -8.48 -17.02
N GLY A 234 30.68 -7.56 -16.09
CA GLY A 234 29.69 -6.50 -16.19
C GLY A 234 29.10 -6.10 -14.83
N SER A 235 28.45 -4.95 -14.78
CA SER A 235 27.71 -4.53 -13.60
C SER A 235 26.24 -4.91 -13.77
N TYR A 236 25.74 -5.80 -12.92
CA TYR A 236 24.38 -6.33 -12.98
C TYR A 236 23.60 -5.97 -11.73
N SER A 237 22.30 -5.67 -11.90
CA SER A 237 21.38 -5.27 -10.82
C SER A 237 20.42 -6.38 -10.38
N SER A 238 20.17 -7.35 -11.27
CA SER A 238 19.35 -8.52 -10.96
C SER A 238 19.92 -9.77 -11.60
N PHE A 239 19.49 -10.92 -11.10
CA PHE A 239 19.82 -12.23 -11.63
C PHE A 239 18.68 -13.20 -11.35
N ASN A 240 18.49 -14.17 -12.20
CA ASN A 240 17.54 -15.26 -12.00
C ASN A 240 18.08 -16.55 -12.60
N PRO A 241 18.03 -17.65 -11.86
CA PRO A 241 18.29 -18.96 -12.44
C PRO A 241 17.19 -19.31 -13.43
N TYR A 242 17.58 -20.03 -14.48
CA TYR A 242 16.69 -20.48 -15.52
C TYR A 242 17.17 -21.84 -16.03
N GLY A 243 16.48 -22.90 -15.63
CA GLY A 243 16.92 -24.26 -15.89
C GLY A 243 18.40 -24.43 -15.51
N LYS A 244 19.20 -24.78 -16.51
CA LYS A 244 20.67 -24.87 -16.35
C LYS A 244 21.38 -23.55 -16.71
N ASN A 245 20.69 -22.43 -16.83
CA ASN A 245 21.26 -21.12 -17.13
C ASN A 245 21.00 -20.12 -16.01
N LEU A 246 21.83 -19.10 -15.91
CA LEU A 246 21.65 -17.96 -15.04
C LEU A 246 21.54 -16.69 -15.88
N VAL A 247 20.44 -15.99 -15.76
CA VAL A 247 20.21 -14.70 -16.45
C VAL A 247 20.64 -13.56 -15.53
N LEU A 248 21.51 -12.70 -16.03
CA LEU A 248 21.99 -11.48 -15.37
C LEU A 248 21.46 -10.26 -16.13
N GLN A 249 21.02 -9.24 -15.41
CA GLN A 249 20.41 -8.08 -16.03
C GLN A 249 20.92 -6.77 -15.42
N SER A 250 21.16 -5.78 -16.29
CA SER A 250 21.32 -4.37 -15.96
C SER A 250 20.58 -3.49 -16.99
N LYS A 251 20.57 -2.17 -16.79
CA LYS A 251 19.99 -1.24 -17.78
C LYS A 251 20.67 -1.34 -19.16
N ALA A 252 21.96 -1.67 -19.19
CA ALA A 252 22.78 -1.64 -20.39
C ALA A 252 23.12 -3.04 -20.94
N LYS A 253 22.93 -4.11 -20.14
CA LYS A 253 23.40 -5.43 -20.52
C LYS A 253 22.50 -6.55 -20.00
N ILE A 254 22.42 -7.62 -20.78
CA ILE A 254 21.89 -8.91 -20.37
C ILE A 254 23.02 -9.93 -20.53
N GLY A 255 23.30 -10.69 -19.49
CA GLY A 255 24.24 -11.82 -19.51
C GLY A 255 23.46 -13.12 -19.32
N VAL A 256 23.78 -14.13 -20.10
CA VAL A 256 23.28 -15.49 -19.92
C VAL A 256 24.49 -16.38 -19.67
N VAL A 257 24.51 -17.03 -18.51
CA VAL A 257 25.57 -17.97 -18.13
C VAL A 257 24.99 -19.37 -18.19
N ASN A 258 25.62 -20.26 -18.95
CA ASN A 258 25.21 -21.66 -19.07
C ASN A 258 25.82 -22.55 -17.96
N GLU A 259 25.47 -23.83 -17.95
CA GLU A 259 25.97 -24.82 -16.97
C GLU A 259 27.50 -25.03 -17.00
N ASP A 260 28.13 -24.72 -18.12
CA ASP A 260 29.59 -24.81 -18.30
C ASP A 260 30.32 -23.52 -17.88
N ASN A 261 29.60 -22.56 -17.30
CA ASN A 261 30.08 -21.21 -16.94
C ASN A 261 30.52 -20.37 -18.14
N GLU A 262 30.00 -20.66 -19.33
CA GLU A 262 30.17 -19.79 -20.50
C GLU A 262 29.13 -18.69 -20.50
N ALA A 263 29.58 -17.46 -20.66
CA ALA A 263 28.72 -16.27 -20.62
C ALA A 263 28.55 -15.65 -22.01
N THR A 264 27.29 -15.48 -22.42
CA THR A 264 26.93 -14.64 -23.56
C THR A 264 26.41 -13.31 -23.03
N VAL A 265 26.93 -12.18 -23.51
CA VAL A 265 26.54 -10.84 -23.07
C VAL A 265 26.00 -10.05 -24.25
N THR A 266 24.77 -9.56 -24.13
CA THR A 266 24.09 -8.71 -25.12
C THR A 266 23.99 -7.30 -24.58
N ASP A 267 24.48 -6.31 -25.34
CA ASP A 267 24.32 -4.90 -25.01
C ASP A 267 22.91 -4.43 -25.40
N VAL A 268 22.16 -3.92 -24.42
CA VAL A 268 20.77 -3.47 -24.61
C VAL A 268 20.50 -2.23 -23.77
N ASN A 269 19.61 -1.37 -24.26
CA ASN A 269 19.05 -0.31 -23.43
C ASN A 269 17.64 -0.71 -23.01
N ASN A 270 17.44 -0.90 -21.72
CA ASN A 270 16.17 -1.39 -21.19
C ASN A 270 15.76 -0.70 -19.87
N ASP A 271 14.47 -0.81 -19.55
CA ASP A 271 13.86 -0.31 -18.30
C ASP A 271 13.50 -1.44 -17.32
N PHE A 272 14.11 -2.62 -17.48
CA PHE A 272 13.78 -3.79 -16.69
C PHE A 272 14.24 -3.64 -15.24
N VAL A 273 13.36 -4.00 -14.33
CA VAL A 273 13.67 -4.11 -12.90
C VAL A 273 14.25 -5.48 -12.59
N ASN A 274 13.70 -6.51 -13.24
CA ASN A 274 14.13 -7.87 -13.15
C ASN A 274 13.89 -8.59 -14.49
N LEU A 275 14.66 -9.63 -14.76
CA LEU A 275 14.54 -10.45 -15.95
C LEU A 275 14.68 -11.92 -15.57
N SER A 276 13.73 -12.74 -16.01
CA SER A 276 13.74 -14.18 -15.86
C SER A 276 13.55 -14.86 -17.20
N SER A 277 13.74 -16.18 -17.30
CA SER A 277 13.57 -16.91 -18.55
C SER A 277 12.90 -18.26 -18.32
N ASP A 278 12.08 -18.71 -19.29
CA ASP A 278 11.51 -20.07 -19.36
C ASP A 278 12.15 -20.92 -20.46
N GLY A 279 13.19 -20.39 -21.12
CA GLY A 279 13.87 -21.02 -22.23
C GLY A 279 13.38 -20.63 -23.60
N THR A 280 12.18 -20.16 -23.69
CA THR A 280 11.57 -19.66 -24.93
C THR A 280 11.56 -18.15 -24.93
N TYR A 281 11.17 -17.57 -23.79
CA TYR A 281 11.04 -16.13 -23.61
C TYR A 281 11.92 -15.62 -22.47
N LEU A 282 12.34 -14.37 -22.60
CA LEU A 282 12.82 -13.56 -21.50
C LEU A 282 11.65 -12.76 -20.92
N TRP A 283 11.32 -13.00 -19.67
CA TRP A 283 10.21 -12.35 -18.95
C TRP A 283 10.73 -11.14 -18.19
N ALA A 284 10.44 -9.95 -18.72
CA ALA A 284 10.86 -8.69 -18.14
C ALA A 284 9.82 -8.15 -17.15
N SER A 285 10.24 -7.93 -15.92
CA SER A 285 9.51 -7.14 -14.93
C SER A 285 9.82 -5.67 -15.16
N ARG A 286 8.84 -4.87 -15.56
CA ARG A 286 9.04 -3.50 -16.07
C ARG A 286 8.42 -2.42 -15.18
N ASN A 287 8.39 -2.64 -13.88
CA ASN A 287 7.73 -1.73 -12.93
C ASN A 287 6.28 -1.47 -13.36
N PHE A 288 5.84 -0.22 -13.49
CA PHE A 288 4.47 0.15 -13.91
C PHE A 288 4.13 -0.20 -15.37
N ASN A 289 5.11 -0.64 -16.15
CA ASN A 289 4.90 -1.15 -17.51
C ASN A 289 4.56 -2.65 -17.55
N GLY A 290 4.35 -3.29 -16.41
CA GLY A 290 3.88 -4.66 -16.29
C GLY A 290 4.93 -5.75 -16.49
N LEU A 291 4.45 -6.97 -16.75
CA LEU A 291 5.24 -8.14 -17.14
C LEU A 291 5.22 -8.26 -18.66
N GLN A 292 6.37 -8.35 -19.31
CA GLN A 292 6.41 -8.47 -20.76
C GLN A 292 7.39 -9.54 -21.23
N PRO A 293 6.96 -10.47 -22.10
CA PRO A 293 7.85 -11.45 -22.73
C PRO A 293 8.61 -10.83 -23.91
N PHE A 294 9.87 -11.22 -24.03
CA PHE A 294 10.76 -10.85 -25.13
C PHE A 294 11.39 -12.10 -25.74
N THR A 295 11.68 -12.05 -27.03
CA THR A 295 12.58 -12.97 -27.73
C THR A 295 13.90 -12.28 -27.99
N VAL A 296 14.98 -13.07 -28.04
CA VAL A 296 16.28 -12.60 -28.50
C VAL A 296 16.42 -12.97 -29.97
N ASP A 297 16.64 -11.99 -30.82
CA ASP A 297 16.89 -12.17 -32.25
C ASP A 297 18.23 -11.50 -32.59
N ALA A 298 19.24 -12.33 -32.89
CA ALA A 298 20.64 -11.92 -32.91
C ALA A 298 21.00 -11.19 -31.60
N ASP A 299 21.36 -9.91 -31.64
CA ASP A 299 21.71 -9.12 -30.45
C ASP A 299 20.60 -8.13 -30.05
N THR A 300 19.35 -8.38 -30.44
CA THR A 300 18.23 -7.48 -30.15
C THR A 300 17.11 -8.17 -29.39
N LEU A 301 16.53 -7.44 -28.44
CA LEU A 301 15.31 -7.86 -27.73
C LEU A 301 14.08 -7.38 -28.51
N LYS A 302 13.19 -8.30 -28.85
CA LYS A 302 11.91 -8.00 -29.50
C LYS A 302 10.77 -8.40 -28.55
N PRO A 303 9.80 -7.51 -28.26
CA PRO A 303 8.60 -7.89 -27.56
C PRO A 303 7.89 -9.05 -28.27
N ALA A 304 7.59 -10.12 -27.55
CA ALA A 304 6.86 -11.26 -28.08
C ALA A 304 5.34 -11.05 -28.02
N SER A 305 4.89 -10.21 -27.08
CA SER A 305 3.49 -9.76 -26.96
C SER A 305 3.43 -8.41 -26.25
N ASP A 306 2.21 -7.84 -26.13
CA ASP A 306 1.95 -6.72 -25.25
C ASP A 306 2.25 -7.07 -23.80
N ALA A 307 2.44 -6.03 -22.98
CA ALA A 307 2.65 -6.19 -21.56
C ALA A 307 1.41 -6.76 -20.86
N ILE A 308 1.63 -7.67 -19.94
CA ILE A 308 0.60 -8.34 -19.14
C ILE A 308 0.41 -7.55 -17.85
N ILE A 309 -0.73 -6.89 -17.72
CA ILE A 309 -1.16 -6.19 -16.52
C ILE A 309 -2.60 -6.63 -16.24
N PRO A 310 -2.84 -7.44 -15.19
CA PRO A 310 -4.20 -7.79 -14.81
C PRO A 310 -5.03 -6.55 -14.51
N ASN A 311 -6.31 -6.53 -14.94
CA ASN A 311 -7.19 -5.40 -14.64
C ASN A 311 -7.31 -5.20 -13.13
N SER A 312 -6.85 -4.05 -12.64
CA SER A 312 -6.71 -3.77 -11.22
C SER A 312 -6.56 -2.28 -10.96
N PRO A 313 -6.74 -1.83 -9.69
CA PRO A 313 -6.33 -0.48 -9.31
C PRO A 313 -4.83 -0.29 -9.59
N ILE A 314 -4.43 0.91 -9.96
CA ILE A 314 -3.01 1.17 -10.29
C ILE A 314 -2.12 1.16 -9.03
N ARG A 315 -2.69 1.42 -7.84
CA ARG A 315 -1.97 1.51 -6.56
C ARG A 315 -2.75 0.87 -5.41
N ASN A 316 -2.05 0.49 -4.35
CA ASN A 316 -2.61 -0.16 -3.14
C ASN A 316 -2.86 0.82 -1.98
N TYR A 317 -2.75 2.12 -2.19
CA TYR A 317 -3.04 3.13 -1.17
C TYR A 317 -4.15 4.06 -1.61
N PHE A 318 -4.88 4.59 -0.64
CA PHE A 318 -5.98 5.52 -0.86
C PHE A 318 -6.06 6.52 0.30
N SER A 319 -6.61 7.70 -0.01
CA SER A 319 -6.92 8.76 0.95
C SER A 319 -8.43 8.97 1.08
N ASP A 320 -9.18 8.67 0.03
CA ASP A 320 -10.63 8.84 -0.03
C ASP A 320 -11.28 7.79 -0.92
N ILE A 321 -12.49 7.41 -0.55
CA ILE A 321 -13.34 6.47 -1.29
C ILE A 321 -14.72 7.12 -1.43
N TYR A 322 -15.17 7.30 -2.66
CA TYR A 322 -16.45 7.88 -2.98
C TYR A 322 -17.29 6.95 -3.86
N TYR A 323 -18.44 6.53 -3.35
CA TYR A 323 -19.40 5.75 -4.11
C TYR A 323 -20.42 6.68 -4.74
N THR A 324 -20.44 6.72 -6.06
CA THR A 324 -21.27 7.65 -6.82
C THR A 324 -22.74 7.18 -6.92
N PRO A 325 -23.70 8.06 -7.16
CA PRO A 325 -25.10 7.68 -7.42
C PRO A 325 -25.29 6.75 -8.62
N TYR A 326 -24.27 6.61 -9.47
CA TYR A 326 -24.29 5.78 -10.69
C TYR A 326 -23.66 4.40 -10.49
N ASN A 327 -23.55 3.91 -9.25
CA ASN A 327 -22.92 2.64 -8.90
C ASN A 327 -21.44 2.52 -9.30
N LYS A 328 -20.73 3.63 -9.36
CA LYS A 328 -19.30 3.71 -9.60
C LYS A 328 -18.59 3.96 -8.27
N LEU A 329 -17.54 3.18 -7.98
CA LEU A 329 -16.63 3.46 -6.88
C LEU A 329 -15.44 4.27 -7.42
N LEU A 330 -15.24 5.47 -6.87
CA LEU A 330 -14.05 6.28 -7.12
C LEU A 330 -13.11 6.18 -5.91
N VAL A 331 -11.84 6.00 -6.18
CA VAL A 331 -10.79 5.91 -5.16
C VAL A 331 -9.71 6.93 -5.48
N ALA A 332 -9.52 7.87 -4.57
CA ALA A 332 -8.40 8.82 -4.61
C ALA A 332 -7.20 8.24 -3.88
N GLY A 333 -6.04 8.21 -4.54
CA GLY A 333 -4.78 7.73 -3.95
C GLY A 333 -3.84 8.89 -3.68
N GLY A 334 -3.41 8.99 -2.44
CA GLY A 334 -2.52 10.02 -1.95
C GLY A 334 -2.36 9.95 -0.45
N ALA A 335 -2.03 11.07 0.18
CA ALA A 335 -1.99 11.20 1.63
C ALA A 335 -2.35 12.62 2.07
N LEU A 336 -2.94 12.72 3.25
CA LEU A 336 -3.09 13.97 3.98
C LEU A 336 -1.78 14.27 4.70
N ALA A 337 -0.86 14.95 4.02
CA ALA A 337 0.45 15.30 4.58
C ALA A 337 0.37 16.62 5.36
N TYR A 338 -0.01 16.57 6.64
CA TYR A 338 0.00 17.75 7.52
C TYR A 338 1.33 17.94 8.24
N TYR A 339 2.00 16.85 8.56
CA TYR A 339 3.27 16.84 9.27
C TYR A 339 4.25 15.87 8.59
N GLY A 340 5.33 16.40 8.06
CA GLY A 340 6.37 15.64 7.39
C GLY A 340 6.22 15.54 5.87
N LYS A 341 7.27 15.11 5.21
CA LYS A 341 7.34 14.92 3.76
C LYS A 341 6.83 13.53 3.39
N THR A 342 5.53 13.30 3.40
CA THR A 342 4.97 12.20 2.64
C THR A 342 4.60 12.73 1.27
N SER A 343 5.19 12.17 0.22
CA SER A 343 4.85 12.47 -1.16
C SER A 343 4.41 11.16 -1.81
N TYR A 344 3.11 10.88 -1.73
CA TYR A 344 2.50 9.78 -2.45
C TYR A 344 2.10 10.26 -3.84
N GLU A 345 2.48 9.51 -4.86
CA GLU A 345 2.03 9.79 -6.23
C GLU A 345 0.51 9.84 -6.28
N GLY A 346 -0.02 10.87 -6.88
CA GLY A 346 -1.46 11.08 -6.99
C GLY A 346 -2.08 10.09 -7.97
N THR A 347 -3.26 9.58 -7.63
CA THR A 347 -4.01 8.72 -8.54
C THR A 347 -5.51 8.84 -8.33
N ILE A 348 -6.27 8.57 -9.38
CA ILE A 348 -7.71 8.34 -9.32
C ILE A 348 -8.00 7.01 -10.02
N MET A 349 -8.68 6.13 -9.33
CA MET A 349 -9.06 4.81 -9.79
C MET A 349 -10.58 4.71 -9.73
N ALA A 350 -11.20 4.21 -10.79
CA ALA A 350 -12.64 4.02 -10.87
C ALA A 350 -12.96 2.53 -11.04
N PHE A 351 -13.90 2.02 -10.26
CA PHE A 351 -14.41 0.66 -10.40
C PHE A 351 -15.88 0.69 -10.76
N GLU A 352 -16.21 0.14 -11.91
CA GLU A 352 -17.56 0.05 -12.45
C GLU A 352 -17.67 -1.21 -13.31
N ASP A 353 -18.80 -1.89 -13.27
CA ASP A 353 -19.09 -3.11 -14.05
C ASP A 353 -18.01 -4.21 -13.92
N ASN A 354 -17.48 -4.39 -12.71
CA ASN A 354 -16.38 -5.31 -12.37
C ASN A 354 -15.03 -4.99 -13.05
N LEU A 355 -14.85 -3.79 -13.58
CA LEU A 355 -13.62 -3.34 -14.22
C LEU A 355 -13.04 -2.11 -13.51
N TRP A 356 -11.71 -2.10 -13.39
CA TRP A 356 -10.96 -0.93 -12.96
C TRP A 356 -10.57 -0.08 -14.18
N THR A 357 -10.76 1.22 -14.06
CA THR A 357 -10.24 2.23 -14.97
C THR A 357 -9.38 3.19 -14.17
N ASN A 358 -8.11 3.31 -14.54
CA ASN A 358 -7.18 4.22 -13.89
C ASN A 358 -7.09 5.52 -14.71
N PHE A 359 -7.20 6.68 -14.08
CA PHE A 359 -7.09 7.96 -14.76
C PHE A 359 -5.64 8.20 -15.19
N SER A 360 -5.46 8.81 -16.37
CA SER A 360 -4.14 9.07 -16.93
C SER A 360 -3.37 10.11 -16.11
N GLU A 361 -2.17 9.76 -15.67
CA GLU A 361 -1.27 10.59 -14.83
C GLU A 361 -0.13 11.22 -15.65
N ASP A 362 0.24 10.61 -16.77
CA ASP A 362 1.52 10.85 -17.49
C ASP A 362 1.73 12.29 -17.96
N SER A 363 0.66 12.98 -18.33
CA SER A 363 0.77 14.34 -18.86
C SER A 363 0.67 15.45 -17.81
N ILE A 364 0.28 15.14 -16.58
CA ILE A 364 -0.07 16.16 -15.58
C ILE A 364 1.16 16.99 -15.20
N LYS A 365 2.24 16.33 -14.79
CA LYS A 365 3.49 17.02 -14.42
C LYS A 365 4.10 17.78 -15.60
N ILE A 366 4.02 17.21 -16.81
CA ILE A 366 4.55 17.84 -18.03
C ILE A 366 3.78 19.13 -18.33
N LYS A 367 2.45 19.09 -18.24
CA LYS A 367 1.59 20.25 -18.54
C LYS A 367 1.61 21.33 -17.48
N THR A 368 1.76 20.93 -16.20
CA THR A 368 1.64 21.87 -15.06
C THR A 368 2.98 22.33 -14.50
N GLY A 369 4.06 21.58 -14.76
CA GLY A 369 5.34 21.78 -14.07
C GLY A 369 5.33 21.38 -12.58
N ILE A 370 4.18 20.89 -12.06
CA ILE A 370 3.95 20.59 -10.65
C ILE A 370 3.82 19.06 -10.48
N PRO A 371 4.47 18.45 -9.47
CA PRO A 371 4.26 17.04 -9.17
C PRO A 371 2.77 16.74 -8.85
N TYR A 372 2.24 15.70 -9.46
CA TYR A 372 0.90 15.20 -9.17
C TYR A 372 0.99 14.24 -7.99
N VAL A 373 0.75 14.75 -6.79
CA VAL A 373 0.97 14.02 -5.53
C VAL A 373 -0.12 14.37 -4.52
N ASN A 374 -0.27 13.52 -3.52
CA ASN A 374 -1.08 13.75 -2.31
C ASN A 374 -2.52 14.17 -2.62
N ILE A 375 -3.20 13.38 -3.47
CA ILE A 375 -4.64 13.56 -3.70
C ILE A 375 -5.37 13.20 -2.41
N THR A 376 -6.31 14.05 -2.01
CA THR A 376 -7.01 13.99 -0.72
C THR A 376 -8.47 13.57 -0.84
N ALA A 377 -9.12 13.91 -1.94
CA ALA A 377 -10.49 13.51 -2.24
C ALA A 377 -10.76 13.56 -3.74
N VAL A 378 -11.76 12.79 -4.19
CA VAL A 378 -12.27 12.80 -5.57
C VAL A 378 -13.77 13.00 -5.58
N ALA A 379 -14.27 13.80 -6.52
CA ALA A 379 -15.70 14.04 -6.72
C ALA A 379 -16.08 13.86 -8.18
N GLU A 380 -17.26 13.26 -8.42
CA GLU A 380 -17.90 13.15 -9.73
C GLU A 380 -18.99 14.22 -9.83
N ASP A 381 -19.02 14.96 -10.94
CA ASP A 381 -20.05 15.96 -11.22
C ASP A 381 -21.43 15.27 -11.29
N PRO A 382 -22.41 15.68 -10.47
CA PRO A 382 -23.73 15.04 -10.45
C PRO A 382 -24.48 15.15 -11.78
N ASN A 383 -24.08 16.07 -12.67
CA ASN A 383 -24.71 16.30 -13.98
C ASN A 383 -23.90 15.73 -15.15
N ASP A 384 -22.64 15.32 -14.94
CA ASP A 384 -21.77 14.75 -15.97
C ASP A 384 -20.86 13.68 -15.36
N ARG A 385 -21.25 12.41 -15.48
CA ARG A 385 -20.50 11.26 -14.98
C ARG A 385 -19.08 11.09 -15.54
N ASN A 386 -18.72 11.84 -16.55
CA ASN A 386 -17.38 11.84 -17.16
C ASN A 386 -16.53 13.03 -16.68
N HIS A 387 -17.08 13.89 -15.83
CA HIS A 387 -16.42 15.07 -15.30
C HIS A 387 -16.10 14.86 -13.81
N HIS A 388 -14.83 14.98 -13.47
CA HIS A 388 -14.35 14.69 -12.12
C HIS A 388 -13.40 15.77 -11.65
N PHE A 389 -13.37 15.98 -10.34
CA PHE A 389 -12.42 16.85 -9.68
C PHE A 389 -11.69 16.09 -8.58
N ALA A 390 -10.41 16.42 -8.39
CA ALA A 390 -9.61 15.86 -7.32
C ALA A 390 -8.87 16.95 -6.56
N SER A 391 -9.07 17.02 -5.26
CA SER A 391 -8.30 17.93 -4.39
C SER A 391 -6.96 17.31 -4.01
N SER A 392 -5.94 18.16 -3.87
CA SER A 392 -4.61 17.77 -3.44
C SER A 392 -4.11 18.70 -2.34
N SER A 393 -3.43 18.14 -1.34
CA SER A 393 -2.77 18.95 -0.31
C SER A 393 -1.54 19.71 -0.83
N ASP A 394 -1.10 19.41 -2.03
CA ASP A 394 0.04 20.06 -2.71
C ASP A 394 -0.40 21.00 -3.83
N GLY A 395 -0.74 20.47 -4.99
CA GLY A 395 -0.92 21.24 -6.22
C GLY A 395 -2.17 22.12 -6.28
N GLY A 396 -3.27 21.68 -5.64
CA GLY A 396 -4.56 22.38 -5.70
C GLY A 396 -5.70 21.48 -6.13
N LEU A 397 -6.60 21.97 -6.99
CA LEU A 397 -7.74 21.25 -7.51
C LEU A 397 -7.47 20.83 -8.96
N TYR A 398 -7.51 19.55 -9.23
CA TYR A 398 -7.35 18.97 -10.56
C TYR A 398 -8.70 18.63 -11.19
N GLU A 399 -8.90 19.02 -12.44
CA GLU A 399 -10.09 18.72 -13.25
C GLU A 399 -9.78 17.64 -14.27
N PHE A 400 -10.69 16.67 -14.41
CA PHE A 400 -10.59 15.57 -15.36
C PHE A 400 -11.88 15.43 -16.16
N ARG A 401 -11.75 15.08 -17.44
CA ARG A 401 -12.87 14.63 -18.28
C ARG A 401 -12.50 13.34 -18.99
N ASN A 402 -13.40 12.37 -18.95
CA ASN A 402 -13.16 11.03 -19.50
C ASN A 402 -11.84 10.42 -18.99
N GLY A 403 -11.53 10.57 -17.69
CA GLY A 403 -10.30 10.09 -17.07
C GLY A 403 -9.01 10.78 -17.49
N LYS A 404 -9.10 11.90 -18.26
CA LYS A 404 -7.96 12.67 -18.76
C LYS A 404 -7.89 14.04 -18.10
N PHE A 405 -6.69 14.42 -17.67
CA PHE A 405 -6.42 15.72 -17.06
C PHE A 405 -6.75 16.87 -18.02
N GLN A 406 -7.51 17.86 -17.51
CA GLN A 406 -7.91 19.06 -18.21
C GLN A 406 -7.18 20.30 -17.69
N LYS A 407 -7.31 20.57 -16.37
CA LYS A 407 -6.84 21.82 -15.77
C LYS A 407 -6.44 21.63 -14.31
N LEU A 408 -5.52 22.45 -13.85
CA LEU A 408 -5.17 22.64 -12.44
C LEU A 408 -5.58 24.03 -12.00
N TYR A 409 -6.36 24.09 -10.92
CA TYR A 409 -6.68 25.34 -10.21
C TYR A 409 -5.82 25.42 -8.96
N ASN A 410 -5.10 26.51 -8.79
CA ASN A 410 -4.21 26.76 -7.68
C ASN A 410 -4.15 28.26 -7.33
N CYS A 411 -3.20 28.65 -6.51
CA CYS A 411 -3.05 30.05 -6.08
C CYS A 411 -2.67 31.05 -7.20
N ASP A 412 -2.35 30.60 -8.42
CA ASP A 412 -2.04 31.47 -9.56
C ASP A 412 -3.27 31.81 -10.40
N ASN A 413 -4.28 30.95 -10.42
CA ASN A 413 -5.39 31.07 -11.38
C ASN A 413 -6.76 30.90 -10.73
N SER A 414 -6.83 30.91 -9.40
CA SER A 414 -8.06 30.75 -8.63
C SER A 414 -7.93 31.44 -7.27
N PRO A 415 -9.02 31.58 -6.48
CA PRO A 415 -8.96 32.09 -5.10
C PRO A 415 -8.29 31.15 -4.10
N ILE A 416 -7.87 29.96 -4.51
CA ILE A 416 -7.11 29.04 -3.66
C ILE A 416 -5.84 29.75 -3.18
N SER A 417 -5.52 29.62 -1.91
CA SER A 417 -4.37 30.26 -1.30
C SER A 417 -3.32 29.25 -0.90
N SER A 418 -2.04 29.62 -1.09
CA SER A 418 -0.91 28.82 -0.58
C SER A 418 -0.57 29.26 0.85
N ILE A 419 -0.12 28.31 1.68
CA ILE A 419 0.44 28.63 3.00
C ILE A 419 1.81 29.33 2.94
N TYR A 420 2.45 29.33 1.75
CA TYR A 420 3.70 30.03 1.46
C TYR A 420 3.54 31.04 0.32
N PRO A 421 2.65 32.06 0.42
CA PRO A 421 2.30 32.92 -0.71
C PRO A 421 3.50 33.71 -1.28
N ASN A 422 4.48 34.03 -0.44
CA ASN A 422 5.66 34.84 -0.80
C ASN A 422 6.87 33.99 -1.21
N ASN A 423 6.77 32.66 -1.26
CA ASN A 423 7.88 31.79 -1.65
C ASN A 423 7.66 31.26 -3.07
N ALA A 424 8.47 31.71 -4.03
CA ALA A 424 8.32 31.37 -5.44
C ALA A 424 8.33 29.85 -5.72
N THR A 425 9.09 29.07 -4.96
CA THR A 425 9.23 27.62 -5.15
C THR A 425 8.12 26.83 -4.46
N LEU A 426 7.71 27.25 -3.27
CA LEU A 426 6.78 26.50 -2.43
C LEU A 426 5.32 26.87 -2.69
N ARG A 427 5.03 28.07 -3.16
CA ARG A 427 3.66 28.57 -3.30
C ARG A 427 2.76 27.67 -4.15
N LEU A 428 3.28 27.05 -5.21
CA LEU A 428 2.52 26.17 -6.08
C LEU A 428 2.40 24.72 -5.57
N ARG A 429 3.10 24.40 -4.47
CA ARG A 429 3.18 23.06 -3.91
C ARG A 429 2.58 22.92 -2.51
N TYR A 430 1.92 23.96 -2.00
CA TYR A 430 1.36 23.98 -0.65
C TYR A 430 0.01 24.69 -0.61
N ASN A 431 -0.91 24.27 -1.49
CA ASN A 431 -2.25 24.82 -1.56
C ASN A 431 -3.23 24.18 -0.55
N ARG A 432 -2.86 23.08 0.09
CA ARG A 432 -3.55 22.41 1.20
C ARG A 432 -5.06 22.20 0.99
N LEU A 433 -5.47 21.71 -0.19
CA LEU A 433 -6.88 21.38 -0.44
C LEU A 433 -7.25 20.00 0.08
N THR A 434 -8.48 19.90 0.61
CA THR A 434 -9.09 18.65 1.08
C THR A 434 -10.59 18.67 0.83
N GLY A 435 -11.21 17.50 0.85
CA GLY A 435 -12.67 17.34 0.95
C GLY A 435 -13.46 17.80 -0.27
N ALA A 436 -12.93 17.67 -1.49
CA ALA A 436 -13.71 18.00 -2.68
C ALA A 436 -14.97 17.14 -2.78
N LYS A 437 -16.17 17.75 -2.77
CA LYS A 437 -17.46 17.07 -2.84
C LYS A 437 -18.53 18.03 -3.40
N PHE A 438 -19.44 17.49 -4.20
CA PHE A 438 -20.58 18.25 -4.73
C PHE A 438 -21.74 18.30 -3.74
N ASP A 439 -22.41 19.45 -3.70
CA ASP A 439 -23.74 19.58 -3.07
C ASP A 439 -24.85 19.15 -4.05
N PRO A 440 -26.12 19.03 -3.59
CA PRO A 440 -27.24 18.68 -4.46
C PRO A 440 -27.52 19.70 -5.59
N ASN A 441 -27.02 20.92 -5.49
CA ASN A 441 -27.16 21.98 -6.48
C ASN A 441 -26.02 21.97 -7.52
N GLY A 442 -25.07 21.05 -7.40
CA GLY A 442 -23.92 20.92 -8.29
C GLY A 442 -22.79 21.90 -7.98
N ASN A 443 -22.76 22.53 -6.80
CA ASN A 443 -21.62 23.30 -6.37
C ASN A 443 -20.55 22.37 -5.78
N LEU A 444 -19.29 22.54 -6.17
CA LEU A 444 -18.16 21.78 -5.64
C LEU A 444 -17.57 22.52 -4.44
N TRP A 445 -17.75 21.96 -3.26
CA TRP A 445 -17.20 22.46 -2.00
C TRP A 445 -15.83 21.85 -1.73
N MET A 446 -14.97 22.56 -0.99
CA MET A 446 -13.66 22.09 -0.56
C MET A 446 -13.08 22.95 0.55
N PHE A 447 -12.08 22.43 1.26
CA PHE A 447 -11.32 23.18 2.26
C PHE A 447 -9.93 23.54 1.75
N ASN A 448 -9.57 24.81 1.91
CA ASN A 448 -8.21 25.32 1.71
C ASN A 448 -7.59 25.56 3.10
N ASN A 449 -6.99 24.54 3.67
CA ASN A 449 -6.52 24.52 5.06
C ASN A 449 -5.31 25.40 5.32
N GLN A 450 -5.10 25.80 6.58
CA GLN A 450 -3.96 26.59 7.07
C GLN A 450 -3.87 28.00 6.45
N VAL A 451 -4.94 28.50 5.89
CA VAL A 451 -5.07 29.86 5.36
C VAL A 451 -6.25 30.57 6.03
N ASP A 452 -6.36 31.88 5.83
CA ASP A 452 -7.42 32.66 6.51
C ASP A 452 -8.83 32.31 6.02
N THR A 453 -8.99 31.98 4.74
CA THR A 453 -10.27 31.64 4.15
C THR A 453 -10.30 30.17 3.78
N ILE A 454 -10.85 29.34 4.67
CA ILE A 454 -10.77 27.87 4.56
C ILE A 454 -11.78 27.31 3.58
N VAL A 455 -13.03 27.80 3.55
CA VAL A 455 -14.09 27.21 2.72
C VAL A 455 -14.09 27.85 1.33
N ARG A 456 -13.98 26.99 0.31
CA ARG A 456 -14.04 27.35 -1.12
C ARG A 456 -15.17 26.58 -1.80
N VAL A 457 -15.88 27.25 -2.69
CA VAL A 457 -16.92 26.64 -3.50
C VAL A 457 -16.72 27.04 -4.96
N LEU A 458 -16.80 26.05 -5.85
CA LEU A 458 -16.81 26.25 -7.29
C LEU A 458 -18.22 25.93 -7.80
N THR A 459 -18.90 26.92 -8.36
CA THR A 459 -20.27 26.76 -8.87
C THR A 459 -20.30 26.05 -10.23
N PRO A 460 -21.47 25.54 -10.69
CA PRO A 460 -21.60 24.90 -12.01
C PRO A 460 -21.18 25.78 -13.17
N ASP A 461 -21.36 27.12 -13.06
CA ASP A 461 -20.90 28.10 -14.05
C ASP A 461 -19.43 28.51 -13.87
N MET A 462 -18.65 27.70 -13.13
CA MET A 462 -17.22 27.85 -12.90
C MET A 462 -16.82 29.15 -12.17
N LYS A 463 -17.69 29.71 -11.37
CA LYS A 463 -17.41 30.87 -10.51
C LYS A 463 -17.01 30.43 -9.10
N TRP A 464 -16.00 31.07 -8.56
CA TRP A 464 -15.54 30.80 -7.20
C TRP A 464 -16.29 31.61 -6.16
N LYS A 465 -16.70 30.96 -5.07
CA LYS A 465 -17.20 31.55 -3.85
C LYS A 465 -16.32 31.17 -2.67
N SER A 466 -16.35 31.94 -1.60
CA SER A 466 -15.47 31.75 -0.46
C SER A 466 -16.15 32.19 0.80
N PHE A 467 -16.01 31.39 1.87
CA PHE A 467 -16.53 31.73 3.19
C PHE A 467 -15.38 31.90 4.17
N TYR A 468 -15.38 32.99 4.90
CA TYR A 468 -14.41 33.33 5.91
C TYR A 468 -15.04 33.25 7.30
N PHE A 469 -14.44 32.49 8.20
CA PHE A 469 -14.87 32.38 9.59
C PHE A 469 -13.67 32.54 10.50
N ASN A 470 -13.69 33.52 11.39
CA ASN A 470 -12.57 33.83 12.26
C ASN A 470 -12.21 32.68 13.20
N ASP A 471 -13.23 31.91 13.63
CA ASP A 471 -13.09 30.82 14.59
C ASP A 471 -12.34 29.60 14.03
N ILE A 472 -12.32 29.44 12.70
CA ILE A 472 -11.67 28.30 12.06
C ILE A 472 -10.51 28.67 11.14
N LYS A 473 -10.17 29.96 11.02
CA LYS A 473 -9.05 30.38 10.16
C LYS A 473 -7.74 29.71 10.56
N LYS A 474 -6.92 29.35 9.57
CA LYS A 474 -5.62 28.70 9.74
C LYS A 474 -5.64 27.32 10.42
N TYR A 475 -6.80 26.74 10.66
CA TYR A 475 -6.86 25.36 11.16
C TYR A 475 -6.23 24.38 10.20
N PRO A 476 -5.48 23.37 10.70
CA PRO A 476 -4.66 22.51 9.83
C PRO A 476 -5.45 21.44 9.08
N THR A 477 -6.62 21.03 9.56
CA THR A 477 -7.29 19.81 9.07
C THR A 477 -8.81 19.85 9.09
N PHE A 478 -9.44 20.67 8.26
CA PHE A 478 -10.80 20.41 7.83
C PHE A 478 -10.73 19.48 6.64
N ASP A 479 -11.26 18.27 6.73
CA ASP A 479 -11.06 17.23 5.71
C ASP A 479 -12.33 16.49 5.29
N ASN A 480 -13.41 16.59 6.05
CA ASN A 480 -14.68 15.98 5.68
C ASN A 480 -15.86 16.90 6.05
N TYR A 481 -16.95 16.74 5.33
CA TYR A 481 -18.22 17.40 5.61
C TYR A 481 -19.38 16.63 5.02
N ILE A 482 -20.55 16.86 5.57
CA ILE A 482 -21.83 16.34 5.08
C ILE A 482 -22.85 17.47 4.99
N PHE A 483 -23.77 17.33 4.04
CA PHE A 483 -24.96 18.17 3.97
C PHE A 483 -26.12 17.48 4.70
N ASP A 484 -26.87 18.23 5.49
CA ASP A 484 -28.07 17.70 6.09
C ASP A 484 -29.30 17.94 5.19
N SER A 485 -30.46 17.47 5.62
CA SER A 485 -31.72 17.60 4.89
C SER A 485 -32.18 19.06 4.68
N ARG A 486 -31.62 20.01 5.43
CA ARG A 486 -31.87 21.46 5.31
C ARG A 486 -30.89 22.16 4.37
N GLY A 487 -29.87 21.44 3.89
CA GLY A 487 -28.76 21.99 3.11
C GLY A 487 -27.67 22.64 3.95
N TRP A 488 -27.66 22.47 5.29
CA TRP A 488 -26.58 22.97 6.12
C TRP A 488 -25.30 22.12 5.94
N VAL A 489 -24.17 22.77 6.07
CA VAL A 489 -22.86 22.14 5.87
C VAL A 489 -22.23 21.83 7.23
N TRP A 490 -22.08 20.55 7.55
CA TRP A 490 -21.46 20.08 8.78
C TRP A 490 -20.04 19.66 8.48
N MET A 491 -19.07 20.41 9.04
CA MET A 491 -17.65 20.30 8.75
C MET A 491 -16.91 19.70 9.93
N THR A 492 -15.98 18.77 9.67
CA THR A 492 -15.21 18.11 10.72
C THR A 492 -13.76 18.59 10.74
N HIS A 493 -13.31 19.03 11.90
CA HIS A 493 -11.90 19.17 12.23
C HIS A 493 -11.45 17.90 12.95
N ARG A 494 -10.76 17.02 12.22
CA ARG A 494 -10.51 15.64 12.63
C ARG A 494 -9.54 15.51 13.79
N ARG A 495 -8.50 16.34 13.88
CA ARG A 495 -7.36 16.12 14.77
C ARG A 495 -7.02 17.35 15.58
N TRP A 496 -6.74 17.13 16.85
CA TRP A 496 -5.99 18.08 17.64
C TRP A 496 -4.53 18.16 17.19
N ALA A 497 -4.00 19.36 17.02
CA ALA A 497 -2.62 19.58 16.63
C ALA A 497 -2.09 20.87 17.30
N GLY A 498 -1.32 20.71 18.34
CA GLY A 498 -0.79 21.83 19.11
C GLY A 498 -1.88 22.62 19.81
N THR A 499 -2.14 23.85 19.39
CA THR A 499 -3.17 24.75 19.96
C THR A 499 -4.57 24.56 19.38
N TYR A 500 -4.74 23.69 18.39
CA TYR A 500 -6.01 23.47 17.70
C TYR A 500 -6.71 22.23 18.25
N SER A 501 -7.96 22.39 18.69
CA SER A 501 -8.77 21.30 19.21
C SER A 501 -9.61 20.67 18.11
N ALA A 502 -9.76 19.36 18.15
CA ALA A 502 -10.74 18.67 17.29
C ALA A 502 -12.15 19.21 17.57
N GLY A 503 -13.01 19.23 16.56
CA GLY A 503 -14.35 19.76 16.73
C GLY A 503 -15.23 19.63 15.51
N ILE A 504 -16.45 20.11 15.64
CA ILE A 504 -17.45 20.16 14.59
C ILE A 504 -17.88 21.59 14.34
N ALA A 505 -17.97 21.97 13.07
CA ALA A 505 -18.57 23.24 12.65
C ALA A 505 -19.84 23.00 11.84
N CYS A 506 -20.76 23.95 11.92
CA CYS A 506 -21.97 23.98 11.10
C CYS A 506 -22.13 25.35 10.45
N LEU A 507 -22.38 25.33 9.15
CA LEU A 507 -22.72 26.52 8.36
C LEU A 507 -24.13 26.38 7.81
N ASN A 508 -25.00 27.28 8.20
CA ASN A 508 -26.24 27.57 7.49
C ASN A 508 -26.02 28.83 6.65
N TYR A 509 -25.82 28.66 5.36
CA TYR A 509 -25.62 29.78 4.40
C TYR A 509 -26.90 30.30 3.78
N ASN A 510 -28.08 29.94 4.35
CA ASN A 510 -29.41 30.32 3.90
C ASN A 510 -29.67 30.18 2.38
N GLY A 511 -28.93 29.27 1.72
CA GLY A 511 -28.96 29.04 0.28
C GLY A 511 -28.32 30.16 -0.56
N THR A 512 -27.64 31.13 0.05
CA THR A 512 -26.99 32.25 -0.63
C THR A 512 -25.45 32.08 -0.58
N LEU A 513 -24.82 31.91 -1.74
CA LEU A 513 -23.34 31.78 -1.81
C LEU A 513 -22.62 33.13 -1.86
N ASP A 514 -23.35 34.22 -2.05
CA ASP A 514 -22.84 35.58 -2.27
C ASP A 514 -23.04 36.52 -1.10
N ASN A 515 -23.85 36.15 -0.11
CA ASN A 515 -24.18 36.99 1.02
C ASN A 515 -23.83 36.36 2.36
N GLN A 516 -22.64 36.65 2.88
CA GLN A 516 -22.23 36.13 4.20
C GLN A 516 -22.93 36.85 5.39
N ALA A 517 -23.65 37.92 5.15
CA ALA A 517 -24.28 38.67 6.24
C ALA A 517 -25.51 37.95 6.84
N ASP A 518 -26.10 37.01 6.11
CA ASP A 518 -27.23 36.19 6.55
C ASP A 518 -26.83 34.79 7.02
N ASP A 519 -25.51 34.48 7.00
CA ASP A 519 -24.99 33.17 7.43
C ASP A 519 -25.09 32.99 8.93
N ASN A 520 -25.41 31.77 9.35
CA ASN A 520 -25.23 31.32 10.72
C ASN A 520 -24.09 30.29 10.78
N PHE A 521 -23.13 30.54 11.65
CA PHE A 521 -21.97 29.65 11.83
C PHE A 521 -21.78 29.30 13.29
N ALA A 522 -21.47 28.05 13.57
CA ALA A 522 -21.09 27.55 14.88
C ALA A 522 -19.87 26.63 14.77
N PHE A 523 -19.00 26.68 15.77
CA PHE A 523 -17.86 25.77 15.89
C PHE A 523 -17.72 25.27 17.33
N CYS A 524 -17.90 23.97 17.55
CA CYS A 524 -17.85 23.33 18.85
C CYS A 524 -16.61 22.45 18.97
N THR A 525 -15.78 22.71 19.97
CA THR A 525 -14.57 21.93 20.32
C THR A 525 -14.67 21.22 21.67
N THR A 526 -15.75 21.48 22.41
CA THR A 526 -16.07 20.85 23.69
C THR A 526 -17.47 20.27 23.66
N PHE A 527 -17.65 19.10 24.24
CA PHE A 527 -18.89 18.35 24.19
C PHE A 527 -19.44 18.17 25.61
N THR A 528 -20.48 18.94 25.94
CA THR A 528 -21.19 18.83 27.23
C THR A 528 -22.36 17.88 27.07
N ASN A 529 -22.39 16.81 27.89
CA ASN A 529 -23.46 15.83 27.79
C ASN A 529 -24.69 16.20 28.61
N GLN A 530 -25.73 15.36 28.53
CA GLN A 530 -27.04 15.55 29.23
C GLN A 530 -26.94 15.65 30.76
N ASN A 531 -25.83 15.21 31.35
CA ASN A 531 -25.57 15.27 32.79
C ASN A 531 -24.64 16.43 33.16
N GLY A 532 -24.35 17.34 32.24
CA GLY A 532 -23.45 18.47 32.45
C GLY A 532 -21.96 18.14 32.45
N LYS A 533 -21.56 16.90 32.12
CA LYS A 533 -20.17 16.51 31.99
C LYS A 533 -19.63 17.05 30.65
N THR A 534 -18.59 17.88 30.72
CA THR A 534 -17.90 18.40 29.53
C THR A 534 -16.68 17.55 29.23
N THR A 535 -16.57 17.07 28.00
CA THR A 535 -15.47 16.25 27.51
C THR A 535 -14.73 16.99 26.41
N ALA A 536 -13.41 17.11 26.55
CA ALA A 536 -12.52 17.56 25.49
C ALA A 536 -12.12 16.35 24.64
N ILE A 537 -12.17 16.49 23.32
CA ILE A 537 -11.76 15.46 22.35
C ILE A 537 -10.44 15.86 21.69
N SER A 538 -9.58 14.89 21.42
CA SER A 538 -8.36 15.10 20.66
C SER A 538 -8.50 14.71 19.18
N GLN A 539 -9.46 13.84 18.88
CA GLN A 539 -9.77 13.42 17.51
C GLN A 539 -11.28 13.26 17.31
N LEU A 540 -11.76 13.78 16.20
CA LEU A 540 -13.09 13.53 15.66
C LEU A 540 -12.92 12.76 14.35
N TYR A 541 -13.47 11.55 14.28
CA TYR A 541 -13.23 10.66 13.16
C TYR A 541 -14.26 10.79 12.05
N ASN A 542 -15.54 10.84 12.42
CA ASN A 542 -16.62 10.92 11.44
C ASN A 542 -17.92 11.47 12.06
N VAL A 543 -18.83 11.85 11.19
CA VAL A 543 -20.19 12.27 11.55
C VAL A 543 -21.18 11.66 10.56
N ALA A 544 -22.37 11.33 11.04
CA ALA A 544 -23.46 10.82 10.22
C ALA A 544 -24.81 11.20 10.78
N PHE A 545 -25.80 11.43 9.91
CA PHE A 545 -27.19 11.58 10.32
C PHE A 545 -27.88 10.22 10.35
N ASP A 546 -28.70 10.00 11.37
CA ASP A 546 -29.61 8.87 11.42
C ASP A 546 -30.95 9.18 10.73
N GLN A 547 -31.85 8.20 10.73
CA GLN A 547 -33.18 8.33 10.12
C GLN A 547 -34.09 9.36 10.83
N ASN A 548 -33.74 9.76 12.06
CA ASN A 548 -34.47 10.77 12.86
C ASN A 548 -33.85 12.15 12.73
N ASP A 549 -32.93 12.36 11.77
CA ASP A 549 -32.16 13.58 11.57
C ASP A 549 -31.32 14.00 12.79
N GLN A 550 -30.88 13.02 13.61
CA GLN A 550 -29.94 13.22 14.70
C GLN A 550 -28.51 13.08 14.20
N LEU A 551 -27.63 13.98 14.62
CA LEU A 551 -26.22 13.93 14.22
C LEU A 551 -25.41 13.08 15.20
N TRP A 552 -24.87 11.97 14.73
CA TRP A 552 -23.95 11.09 15.44
C TRP A 552 -22.52 11.52 15.18
N ILE A 553 -21.72 11.64 16.23
CA ILE A 553 -20.34 12.16 16.20
C ILE A 553 -19.43 11.12 16.82
N ALA A 554 -18.51 10.58 16.03
CA ALA A 554 -17.55 9.56 16.41
C ALA A 554 -16.21 10.19 16.81
N THR A 555 -15.77 9.97 18.04
CA THR A 555 -14.59 10.63 18.63
C THR A 555 -13.64 9.62 19.28
N ASP A 556 -12.47 10.11 19.74
CA ASP A 556 -11.54 9.34 20.59
C ASP A 556 -12.06 9.13 22.02
N GLN A 557 -13.16 9.75 22.40
CA GLN A 557 -13.80 9.65 23.72
C GLN A 557 -15.18 8.98 23.68
N GLY A 558 -15.47 8.24 22.60
CA GLY A 558 -16.75 7.58 22.39
C GLY A 558 -17.65 8.32 21.41
N VAL A 559 -18.96 8.10 21.54
CA VAL A 559 -19.98 8.65 20.66
C VAL A 559 -20.76 9.75 21.35
N PHE A 560 -20.96 10.86 20.63
CA PHE A 560 -21.86 11.95 21.03
C PHE A 560 -22.98 12.09 19.99
N ILE A 561 -24.17 12.46 20.43
CA ILE A 561 -25.34 12.63 19.55
C ILE A 561 -25.93 14.02 19.77
N LEU A 562 -26.04 14.78 18.72
CA LEU A 562 -26.83 16.03 18.70
C LEU A 562 -28.24 15.67 18.25
N GLU A 563 -29.15 15.56 19.20
CA GLU A 563 -30.54 15.11 18.96
C GLU A 563 -31.36 16.10 18.14
N ASP A 564 -31.12 17.38 18.31
CA ASP A 564 -31.69 18.44 17.49
C ASP A 564 -30.59 19.30 16.89
N PRO A 565 -30.20 19.06 15.64
CA PRO A 565 -29.10 19.77 14.96
C PRO A 565 -29.28 21.28 14.91
N ARG A 566 -30.53 21.80 14.98
CA ARG A 566 -30.80 23.25 14.98
C ARG A 566 -30.24 23.94 16.22
N LYS A 567 -30.03 23.19 17.30
CA LYS A 567 -29.47 23.71 18.55
C LYS A 567 -27.97 23.99 18.49
N ILE A 568 -27.29 23.62 17.42
CA ILE A 568 -25.83 23.83 17.29
C ILE A 568 -25.43 25.30 17.43
N PHE A 569 -26.29 26.23 17.02
CA PHE A 569 -26.05 27.67 17.13
C PHE A 569 -26.31 28.23 18.53
N ASN A 570 -26.80 27.41 19.47
CA ASN A 570 -26.96 27.80 20.87
C ASN A 570 -25.63 27.65 21.59
N PRO A 571 -25.09 28.70 22.27
CA PRO A 571 -23.87 28.60 23.05
C PRO A 571 -23.91 27.55 24.19
N SER A 572 -25.09 27.15 24.64
CA SER A 572 -25.32 26.15 25.67
C SER A 572 -25.74 24.79 25.08
N VAL A 573 -25.36 24.49 23.84
CA VAL A 573 -25.71 23.23 23.19
C VAL A 573 -25.18 22.03 23.99
N THR A 574 -26.03 21.00 24.13
CA THR A 574 -25.68 19.74 24.78
C THR A 574 -25.82 18.59 23.82
N PHE A 575 -24.95 17.59 24.03
CA PHE A 575 -24.87 16.37 23.25
C PHE A 575 -25.27 15.19 24.12
N ARG A 576 -26.08 14.29 23.62
CA ARG A 576 -26.40 13.05 24.34
C ARG A 576 -25.25 12.04 24.15
N GLN A 577 -24.78 11.47 25.26
CA GLN A 577 -23.98 10.24 25.26
C GLN A 577 -24.92 9.08 25.62
N PRO A 578 -25.09 8.07 24.74
CA PRO A 578 -25.93 6.91 25.06
C PRO A 578 -25.43 6.18 26.30
N LEU A 579 -26.34 5.76 27.17
CA LEU A 579 -26.06 5.00 28.38
C LEU A 579 -26.37 3.53 28.14
N ILE A 580 -25.43 2.66 28.53
CA ILE A 580 -25.57 1.20 28.48
C ILE A 580 -25.66 0.69 29.91
N PRO A 581 -26.79 0.08 30.33
CA PRO A 581 -26.89 -0.53 31.65
C PRO A 581 -25.80 -1.60 31.84
N ARG A 582 -25.22 -1.62 33.02
CA ARG A 582 -24.27 -2.69 33.39
C ARG A 582 -25.00 -4.01 33.58
N ASN A 583 -24.41 -5.07 33.08
CA ASN A 583 -24.94 -6.43 33.27
C ASN A 583 -24.32 -7.11 34.51
N ASP A 584 -24.25 -6.37 35.65
CA ASP A 584 -23.64 -6.80 36.89
C ASP A 584 -24.63 -6.82 38.08
N GLY A 585 -25.93 -6.68 37.78
CA GLY A 585 -27.01 -6.63 38.78
C GLY A 585 -27.15 -5.30 39.50
N THR A 586 -26.38 -4.27 39.12
CA THR A 586 -26.52 -2.90 39.62
C THR A 586 -27.45 -2.06 38.75
N THR A 587 -27.86 -0.91 39.26
CA THR A 587 -28.62 0.10 38.51
C THR A 587 -27.72 1.08 37.74
N TYR A 588 -26.41 0.84 37.72
CA TYR A 588 -25.46 1.71 37.05
C TYR A 588 -25.45 1.49 35.55
N ALA A 589 -25.11 2.56 34.84
CA ALA A 589 -24.93 2.55 33.40
C ALA A 589 -23.66 3.30 33.02
N ASP A 590 -22.95 2.81 32.02
CA ASP A 590 -21.78 3.45 31.46
C ASP A 590 -22.14 4.17 30.15
N TYR A 591 -21.39 5.20 29.79
CA TYR A 591 -21.54 5.82 28.50
C TYR A 591 -21.01 4.88 27.40
N LEU A 592 -21.75 4.78 26.30
CA LEU A 592 -21.39 3.94 25.16
C LEU A 592 -19.98 4.29 24.66
N LEU A 593 -19.08 3.31 24.70
CA LEU A 593 -17.70 3.42 24.21
C LEU A 593 -16.91 4.60 24.84
N GLU A 594 -17.21 4.98 26.09
CA GLU A 594 -16.48 6.05 26.80
C GLU A 594 -14.97 5.73 26.85
N GLY A 595 -14.13 6.68 26.43
CA GLY A 595 -12.69 6.51 26.36
C GLY A 595 -12.19 5.55 25.26
N VAL A 596 -13.08 5.10 24.37
CA VAL A 596 -12.75 4.25 23.23
C VAL A 596 -12.82 5.05 21.93
N ALA A 597 -11.76 4.96 21.13
CA ALA A 597 -11.73 5.60 19.82
C ALA A 597 -12.72 4.93 18.85
N VAL A 598 -13.74 5.65 18.43
CA VAL A 598 -14.74 5.20 17.47
C VAL A 598 -14.35 5.78 16.10
N LYS A 599 -13.80 4.91 15.23
CA LYS A 599 -13.26 5.28 13.90
C LYS A 599 -14.25 5.02 12.78
#